data_6ae84c9501dadfbfcea3080668e9c871
#
_entry.id   6ae84c9501dadfbfcea3080668e9c871
#
_cell.length_a   1.000
_cell.length_b   1.000
_cell.length_c   1.000
_cell.angle_alpha   90.00
_cell.angle_beta   90.00
_cell.angle_gamma   90.00
#
_symmetry.space_group_name_H-M   'P 1'
#
loop_
_entity.id
_entity.type
_entity.pdbx_description
1 polymer ?
#
loop_
_entity_poly.entity_id
_entity_poly.type
_entity_poly.pdbx_seq_one_letter_code
_entity_poly.pdbx_strand_id
1 'polypeptide(L)'
;MSRRFGAYEVSRFVDGVYKAPVGHLIHRQGAEALAAALAGHQGETVDMDVNCFALSGPDGIWLIDAGCGTAWGAAYGHARAAMVAAGIQPADVGRVILTHIHGDHALGLIDGDRPYFPNADIAVPEADLGFFSSAEARKTLPPARQGGFDLAARLLDICGPMLRPIPTGRIAEDVEAIAMPGHTPGHTGYLIGNGDERMLLWGDVLHVSDLQVKDPGVGFVYDIDSALAYQTRLEALAEAADHGWLVSGGHLGGFFRVERQGDSFRFVSQPD
;
A
#
# COMPACT_ATOMS: atom_id res chain seq x y z
N MET A 1 3.58 15.08 9.58
CA MET A 1 3.87 16.27 8.76
C MET A 1 3.24 16.09 7.39
N SER A 2 2.96 17.19 6.68
CA SER A 2 2.27 17.15 5.41
C SER A 2 3.11 17.76 4.29
N ARG A 3 2.89 17.33 3.04
CA ARG A 3 3.55 17.84 1.84
C ARG A 3 2.54 18.11 0.73
N ARG A 4 2.77 19.16 -0.04
CA ARG A 4 1.88 19.54 -1.13
C ARG A 4 2.37 19.01 -2.48
N PHE A 5 1.45 18.37 -3.20
CA PHE A 5 1.65 17.88 -4.56
C PHE A 5 0.45 18.31 -5.42
N GLY A 6 0.67 19.27 -6.29
CA GLY A 6 -0.43 19.90 -7.03
C GLY A 6 -1.48 20.49 -6.09
N ALA A 7 -2.72 20.10 -6.27
CA ALA A 7 -3.85 20.58 -5.48
C ALA A 7 -3.97 19.89 -4.09
N TYR A 8 -3.21 18.81 -3.84
CA TYR A 8 -3.37 18.01 -2.63
C TYR A 8 -2.22 18.18 -1.64
N GLU A 9 -2.56 18.20 -0.36
CA GLU A 9 -1.64 18.07 0.75
C GLU A 9 -1.69 16.63 1.25
N VAL A 10 -0.54 15.94 1.27
CA VAL A 10 -0.42 14.52 1.61
C VAL A 10 0.19 14.39 3.00
N SER A 11 -0.48 13.65 3.88
CA SER A 11 -0.02 13.33 5.24
C SER A 11 0.03 11.81 5.43
N ARG A 12 1.14 11.31 6.01
CA ARG A 12 1.28 9.89 6.37
C ARG A 12 0.84 9.66 7.81
N PHE A 13 0.09 8.58 8.04
CA PHE A 13 -0.31 8.08 9.34
C PHE A 13 0.13 6.63 9.50
N VAL A 14 0.84 6.33 10.59
CA VAL A 14 1.29 4.98 10.92
C VAL A 14 0.23 4.31 11.79
N ASP A 15 -0.30 3.18 11.32
CA ASP A 15 -1.31 2.41 12.03
C ASP A 15 -0.72 1.41 13.02
N GLY A 16 0.51 0.97 12.76
CA GLY A 16 1.26 0.04 13.58
C GLY A 16 2.54 -0.41 12.86
N VAL A 17 3.24 -1.36 13.47
CA VAL A 17 4.43 -1.99 12.87
C VAL A 17 4.23 -3.50 12.84
N TYR A 18 4.22 -4.07 11.65
CA TYR A 18 4.19 -5.52 11.48
C TYR A 18 5.60 -6.11 11.50
N LYS A 19 5.82 -7.06 12.41
CA LYS A 19 7.10 -7.79 12.51
C LYS A 19 7.02 -9.06 11.66
N ALA A 20 7.40 -8.93 10.40
CA ALA A 20 7.35 -10.05 9.46
C ALA A 20 8.51 -11.04 9.75
N PRO A 21 8.24 -12.36 9.88
CA PRO A 21 9.30 -13.35 9.99
C PRO A 21 10.24 -13.30 8.78
N VAL A 22 11.55 -13.33 9.01
CA VAL A 22 12.57 -13.39 7.93
C VAL A 22 12.33 -14.61 7.00
N GLY A 23 11.78 -15.70 7.53
CA GLY A 23 11.40 -16.88 6.75
C GLY A 23 10.26 -16.63 5.73
N HIS A 24 9.60 -15.45 5.76
CA HIS A 24 8.63 -15.06 4.75
C HIS A 24 9.27 -14.31 3.57
N LEU A 25 10.55 -13.96 3.67
CA LEU A 25 11.30 -13.41 2.55
C LEU A 25 11.67 -14.52 1.57
N ILE A 26 11.60 -14.21 0.30
CA ILE A 26 12.01 -15.07 -0.80
C ILE A 26 12.95 -14.31 -1.72
N HIS A 27 13.69 -15.00 -2.54
CA HIS A 27 14.47 -14.37 -3.59
C HIS A 27 14.24 -15.10 -4.91
N ARG A 28 14.06 -14.35 -5.99
CA ARG A 28 13.81 -14.91 -7.33
C ARG A 28 14.91 -15.86 -7.85
N GLN A 29 16.13 -15.71 -7.37
CA GLN A 29 17.29 -16.56 -7.71
C GLN A 29 17.53 -17.67 -6.69
N GLY A 30 16.65 -17.84 -5.69
CA GLY A 30 16.73 -18.92 -4.72
C GLY A 30 17.40 -18.57 -3.41
N ALA A 31 17.60 -19.59 -2.57
CA ALA A 31 17.98 -19.42 -1.17
C ALA A 31 19.40 -18.84 -0.97
N GLU A 32 20.34 -19.13 -1.85
CA GLU A 32 21.72 -18.58 -1.76
C GLU A 32 21.72 -17.06 -1.99
N ALA A 33 20.95 -16.59 -2.97
CA ALA A 33 20.81 -15.16 -3.23
C ALA A 33 20.07 -14.45 -2.06
N LEU A 34 19.04 -15.07 -1.48
CA LEU A 34 18.39 -14.56 -0.28
C LEU A 34 19.37 -14.44 0.89
N ALA A 35 20.18 -15.47 1.12
CA ALA A 35 21.18 -15.44 2.18
C ALA A 35 22.23 -14.32 1.97
N ALA A 36 22.61 -14.06 0.72
CA ALA A 36 23.50 -12.96 0.37
C ALA A 36 22.85 -11.59 0.61
N ALA A 37 21.58 -11.41 0.20
CA ALA A 37 20.84 -10.18 0.43
C ALA A 37 20.62 -9.89 1.92
N LEU A 38 20.48 -10.94 2.74
CA LEU A 38 20.33 -10.86 4.19
C LEU A 38 21.68 -10.79 4.95
N ALA A 39 22.81 -10.78 4.25
CA ALA A 39 24.11 -10.69 4.90
C ALA A 39 24.22 -9.39 5.71
N GLY A 40 24.28 -9.51 7.03
CA GLY A 40 24.30 -8.39 7.96
C GLY A 40 22.95 -8.08 8.63
N HIS A 41 21.84 -8.68 8.16
CA HIS A 41 20.59 -8.63 8.92
C HIS A 41 20.72 -9.45 10.20
N GLN A 42 20.30 -8.86 11.32
CA GLN A 42 20.29 -9.53 12.63
C GLN A 42 18.86 -9.59 13.15
N GLY A 43 18.43 -10.78 13.54
CA GLY A 43 17.10 -11.00 14.10
C GLY A 43 16.27 -11.96 13.25
N GLU A 44 15.13 -12.37 13.81
CA GLU A 44 14.19 -13.33 13.20
C GLU A 44 13.05 -12.64 12.43
N THR A 45 12.97 -11.29 12.53
CA THR A 45 11.90 -10.49 11.90
C THR A 45 12.47 -9.27 11.19
N VAL A 46 11.71 -8.76 10.22
CA VAL A 46 11.89 -7.43 9.63
C VAL A 46 10.68 -6.57 10.01
N ASP A 47 10.93 -5.34 10.39
CA ASP A 47 9.88 -4.40 10.76
C ASP A 47 9.33 -3.72 9.50
N MET A 48 8.01 -3.70 9.40
CA MET A 48 7.26 -3.09 8.30
C MET A 48 6.22 -2.15 8.89
N ASP A 49 6.32 -0.84 8.63
CA ASP A 49 5.27 0.09 9.00
C ASP A 49 3.96 -0.31 8.31
N VAL A 50 2.84 -0.06 8.94
CA VAL A 50 1.52 -0.11 8.33
C VAL A 50 1.04 1.32 8.18
N ASN A 51 1.00 1.82 6.94
CA ASN A 51 0.70 3.20 6.65
C ASN A 51 -0.67 3.36 5.99
N CYS A 52 -1.31 4.49 6.28
CA CYS A 52 -2.31 5.09 5.42
C CYS A 52 -1.98 6.57 5.19
N PHE A 53 -2.56 7.16 4.15
CA PHE A 53 -2.25 8.53 3.76
C PHE A 53 -3.53 9.34 3.63
N ALA A 54 -3.55 10.56 4.19
CA ALA A 54 -4.61 11.50 3.93
C ALA A 54 -4.19 12.48 2.82
N LEU A 55 -5.09 12.70 1.88
CA LEU A 55 -5.01 13.71 0.83
C LEU A 55 -6.05 14.77 1.13
N SER A 56 -5.62 15.97 1.49
CA SER A 56 -6.49 17.12 1.68
C SER A 56 -6.41 18.04 0.46
N GLY A 57 -7.52 18.25 -0.22
CA GLY A 57 -7.54 18.99 -1.48
C GLY A 57 -8.91 19.56 -1.83
N PRO A 58 -9.12 19.97 -3.09
CA PRO A 58 -10.35 20.63 -3.53
C PRO A 58 -11.60 19.76 -3.37
N ASP A 59 -11.44 18.43 -3.44
CA ASP A 59 -12.53 17.47 -3.31
C ASP A 59 -12.75 17.00 -1.86
N GLY A 60 -12.19 17.72 -0.87
CA GLY A 60 -12.26 17.39 0.54
C GLY A 60 -11.11 16.49 1.00
N ILE A 61 -11.38 15.61 1.96
CA ILE A 61 -10.40 14.70 2.55
C ILE A 61 -10.60 13.30 1.98
N TRP A 62 -9.56 12.78 1.34
CA TRP A 62 -9.47 11.41 0.88
C TRP A 62 -8.43 10.66 1.69
N LEU A 63 -8.59 9.34 1.80
CA LEU A 63 -7.55 8.45 2.32
C LEU A 63 -7.08 7.51 1.21
N ILE A 64 -5.79 7.18 1.24
CA ILE A 64 -5.24 6.02 0.52
C ILE A 64 -4.89 5.00 1.59
N ASP A 65 -5.56 3.86 1.52
CA ASP A 65 -5.62 2.80 2.53
C ASP A 65 -6.16 3.25 3.90
N ALA A 66 -6.49 2.31 4.76
CA ALA A 66 -7.14 2.56 6.04
C ALA A 66 -6.45 1.87 7.23
N GLY A 67 -5.35 1.14 6.99
CA GLY A 67 -4.67 0.36 8.02
C GLY A 67 -5.44 -0.89 8.45
N CYS A 68 -5.01 -1.48 9.56
CA CYS A 68 -5.65 -2.65 10.19
C CYS A 68 -6.86 -2.26 11.06
N GLY A 69 -6.95 -1.00 11.47
CA GLY A 69 -7.85 -0.59 12.53
C GLY A 69 -7.61 -1.41 13.81
N THR A 70 -8.69 -1.81 14.49
CA THR A 70 -8.59 -2.61 15.73
C THR A 70 -8.54 -4.12 15.49
N ALA A 71 -8.59 -4.57 14.22
CA ALA A 71 -8.77 -5.98 13.89
C ALA A 71 -7.58 -6.87 14.27
N TRP A 72 -6.36 -6.32 14.24
CA TRP A 72 -5.13 -7.06 14.59
C TRP A 72 -4.66 -6.80 16.02
N GLY A 73 -5.55 -6.27 16.88
CA GLY A 73 -5.28 -6.05 18.31
C GLY A 73 -4.63 -4.71 18.63
N ALA A 74 -4.23 -4.53 19.88
CA ALA A 74 -3.83 -3.24 20.44
C ALA A 74 -2.51 -2.65 19.89
N ALA A 75 -1.74 -3.41 19.13
CA ALA A 75 -0.52 -2.93 18.47
C ALA A 75 -0.81 -2.16 17.16
N TYR A 76 -2.08 -2.12 16.73
CA TYR A 76 -2.55 -1.47 15.51
C TYR A 76 -3.72 -0.54 15.79
N GLY A 77 -4.19 0.17 14.77
CA GLY A 77 -5.28 1.13 14.88
C GLY A 77 -4.84 2.52 15.32
N HIS A 78 -3.54 2.76 15.40
CA HIS A 78 -3.00 4.05 15.85
C HIS A 78 -3.25 5.18 14.85
N ALA A 79 -3.38 4.87 13.55
CA ALA A 79 -3.70 5.86 12.52
C ALA A 79 -5.03 6.57 12.79
N ARG A 80 -6.04 5.87 13.31
CA ARG A 80 -7.34 6.46 13.66
C ARG A 80 -7.20 7.59 14.68
N ALA A 81 -6.47 7.33 15.77
CA ALA A 81 -6.22 8.34 16.80
C ALA A 81 -5.33 9.49 16.30
N ALA A 82 -4.33 9.18 15.48
CA ALA A 82 -3.44 10.17 14.89
C ALA A 82 -4.18 11.10 13.90
N MET A 83 -5.08 10.57 13.08
CA MET A 83 -5.94 11.38 12.21
C MET A 83 -6.84 12.32 13.00
N VAL A 84 -7.50 11.82 14.05
CA VAL A 84 -8.33 12.65 14.93
C VAL A 84 -7.50 13.76 15.60
N ALA A 85 -6.30 13.45 16.09
CA ALA A 85 -5.38 14.44 16.66
C ALA A 85 -4.90 15.49 15.63
N ALA A 86 -4.84 15.12 14.36
CA ALA A 86 -4.57 16.03 13.24
C ALA A 86 -5.80 16.81 12.76
N GLY A 87 -6.97 16.65 13.41
CA GLY A 87 -8.20 17.35 13.08
C GLY A 87 -9.07 16.65 12.02
N ILE A 88 -8.73 15.44 11.60
CA ILE A 88 -9.50 14.66 10.63
C ILE A 88 -10.44 13.70 11.38
N GLN A 89 -11.73 14.02 11.42
CA GLN A 89 -12.72 13.11 11.97
C GLN A 89 -13.15 12.05 10.96
N PRO A 90 -13.57 10.85 11.37
CA PRO A 90 -14.06 9.83 10.43
C PRO A 90 -15.17 10.31 9.50
N ALA A 91 -16.03 11.21 9.98
CA ALA A 91 -17.13 11.78 9.20
C ALA A 91 -16.70 12.85 8.18
N ASP A 92 -15.46 13.37 8.30
CA ASP A 92 -14.90 14.36 7.35
C ASP A 92 -14.31 13.70 6.10
N VAL A 93 -14.04 12.38 6.18
CA VAL A 93 -13.47 11.62 5.06
C VAL A 93 -14.57 11.36 4.03
N GLY A 94 -14.42 11.98 2.87
CA GLY A 94 -15.37 11.83 1.75
C GLY A 94 -15.06 10.64 0.84
N ARG A 95 -13.83 10.16 0.84
CA ARG A 95 -13.40 9.01 0.03
C ARG A 95 -12.27 8.25 0.69
N VAL A 96 -12.31 6.91 0.62
CA VAL A 96 -11.15 6.05 0.88
C VAL A 96 -10.85 5.27 -0.39
N ILE A 97 -9.58 5.29 -0.82
CA ILE A 97 -9.12 4.59 -2.02
C ILE A 97 -8.17 3.50 -1.57
N LEU A 98 -8.46 2.25 -1.89
CA LEU A 98 -7.57 1.14 -1.58
C LEU A 98 -6.51 0.96 -2.66
N THR A 99 -5.29 0.64 -2.24
CA THR A 99 -4.25 0.15 -3.17
C THR A 99 -4.56 -1.29 -3.59
N HIS A 100 -5.03 -2.11 -2.64
CA HIS A 100 -5.42 -3.51 -2.85
C HIS A 100 -6.23 -4.05 -1.65
N ILE A 101 -6.72 -5.30 -1.75
CA ILE A 101 -7.54 -5.91 -0.70
C ILE A 101 -6.68 -6.85 0.17
N HIS A 102 -5.85 -6.26 1.05
CA HIS A 102 -5.24 -6.98 2.18
C HIS A 102 -5.61 -6.36 3.52
N GLY A 103 -5.38 -7.10 4.61
CA GLY A 103 -5.91 -6.75 5.93
C GLY A 103 -5.36 -5.44 6.48
N ASP A 104 -4.09 -5.19 6.29
CA ASP A 104 -3.37 -4.00 6.75
C ASP A 104 -3.66 -2.74 5.91
N HIS A 105 -4.41 -2.87 4.83
CA HIS A 105 -4.86 -1.76 4.00
C HIS A 105 -6.37 -1.49 4.15
N ALA A 106 -7.18 -2.54 4.37
CA ALA A 106 -8.62 -2.43 4.25
C ALA A 106 -9.41 -2.74 5.54
N LEU A 107 -8.84 -3.43 6.54
CA LEU A 107 -9.57 -3.73 7.78
C LEU A 107 -9.94 -2.48 8.57
N GLY A 108 -9.17 -1.40 8.46
CA GLY A 108 -9.47 -0.12 9.06
C GLY A 108 -10.73 0.57 8.55
N LEU A 109 -11.31 0.09 7.44
CA LEU A 109 -12.62 0.54 6.94
C LEU A 109 -13.79 0.12 7.85
N ILE A 110 -13.58 -0.88 8.71
CA ILE A 110 -14.63 -1.52 9.49
C ILE A 110 -14.41 -1.29 10.98
N ASP A 111 -15.49 -0.99 11.70
CA ASP A 111 -15.56 -0.90 13.16
C ASP A 111 -16.70 -1.78 13.67
N GLY A 112 -16.38 -2.97 14.19
CA GLY A 112 -17.39 -4.00 14.48
C GLY A 112 -18.13 -4.43 13.20
N ASP A 113 -19.43 -4.15 13.14
CA ASP A 113 -20.31 -4.51 12.02
C ASP A 113 -20.78 -3.28 11.24
N ARG A 114 -20.01 -2.19 11.26
CA ARG A 114 -20.36 -0.94 10.58
C ARG A 114 -19.13 -0.33 9.89
N PRO A 115 -19.33 0.52 8.86
CA PRO A 115 -18.28 1.33 8.28
C PRO A 115 -17.69 2.29 9.33
N TYR A 116 -16.34 2.40 9.37
CA TYR A 116 -15.68 3.37 10.24
C TYR A 116 -15.76 4.80 9.69
N PHE A 117 -15.73 4.97 8.38
CA PHE A 117 -15.85 6.25 7.67
C PHE A 117 -17.27 6.38 7.10
N PRO A 118 -18.25 6.93 7.85
CA PRO A 118 -19.69 6.80 7.53
C PRO A 118 -20.10 7.56 6.26
N ASN A 119 -19.33 8.55 5.83
CA ASN A 119 -19.64 9.41 4.69
C ASN A 119 -18.79 9.13 3.46
N ALA A 120 -17.83 8.17 3.54
CA ALA A 120 -16.88 7.95 2.48
C ALA A 120 -17.42 7.06 1.34
N ASP A 121 -17.18 7.44 0.09
CA ASP A 121 -17.09 6.46 -0.98
C ASP A 121 -15.85 5.61 -0.77
N ILE A 122 -15.93 4.28 -0.96
CA ILE A 122 -14.80 3.36 -0.86
C ILE A 122 -14.43 2.91 -2.27
N ALA A 123 -13.41 3.51 -2.82
CA ALA A 123 -12.90 3.20 -4.15
C ALA A 123 -11.94 2.00 -4.07
N VAL A 124 -12.24 0.96 -4.84
CA VAL A 124 -11.46 -0.30 -4.85
C VAL A 124 -11.00 -0.57 -6.28
N PRO A 125 -9.72 -0.91 -6.53
CA PRO A 125 -9.27 -1.32 -7.86
C PRO A 125 -10.16 -2.42 -8.43
N GLU A 126 -10.73 -2.20 -9.61
CA GLU A 126 -11.71 -3.10 -10.22
C GLU A 126 -11.17 -4.52 -10.37
N ALA A 127 -9.92 -4.66 -10.79
CA ALA A 127 -9.28 -5.96 -10.98
C ALA A 127 -9.10 -6.71 -9.65
N ASP A 128 -8.81 -5.99 -8.55
CA ASP A 128 -8.64 -6.59 -7.22
C ASP A 128 -9.99 -7.04 -6.65
N LEU A 129 -10.99 -6.17 -6.72
CA LEU A 129 -12.34 -6.53 -6.28
C LEU A 129 -12.88 -7.71 -7.09
N GLY A 130 -12.69 -7.73 -8.41
CA GLY A 130 -13.08 -8.84 -9.27
C GLY A 130 -12.39 -10.15 -8.90
N PHE A 131 -11.08 -10.12 -8.64
CA PHE A 131 -10.31 -11.29 -8.22
C PHE A 131 -10.79 -11.82 -6.86
N PHE A 132 -10.80 -10.98 -5.83
CA PHE A 132 -11.15 -11.40 -4.47
C PHE A 132 -12.64 -11.66 -4.25
N SER A 133 -13.50 -11.32 -5.22
CA SER A 133 -14.91 -11.72 -5.23
C SER A 133 -15.17 -13.01 -6.01
N SER A 134 -14.15 -13.57 -6.69
CA SER A 134 -14.31 -14.77 -7.53
C SER A 134 -14.09 -16.06 -6.75
N ALA A 135 -15.15 -16.89 -6.70
CA ALA A 135 -15.04 -18.23 -6.13
C ALA A 135 -14.08 -19.16 -6.91
N GLU A 136 -13.90 -18.94 -8.20
CA GLU A 136 -12.94 -19.69 -9.02
C GLU A 136 -11.50 -19.25 -8.72
N ALA A 137 -11.25 -17.94 -8.63
CA ALA A 137 -9.94 -17.42 -8.24
C ALA A 137 -9.55 -17.91 -6.84
N ARG A 138 -10.49 -17.96 -5.88
CA ARG A 138 -10.24 -18.49 -4.54
C ARG A 138 -9.65 -19.91 -4.55
N LYS A 139 -10.13 -20.78 -5.45
CA LYS A 139 -9.66 -22.17 -5.55
C LYS A 139 -8.22 -22.28 -6.06
N THR A 140 -7.68 -21.24 -6.71
CA THR A 140 -6.31 -21.23 -7.20
C THR A 140 -5.27 -20.98 -6.12
N LEU A 141 -5.68 -20.48 -4.94
CA LEU A 141 -4.79 -20.19 -3.84
C LEU A 141 -4.96 -21.18 -2.68
N PRO A 142 -3.85 -21.54 -2.01
CA PRO A 142 -3.94 -22.37 -0.82
C PRO A 142 -4.70 -21.65 0.31
N PRO A 143 -5.35 -22.39 1.24
CA PRO A 143 -6.17 -21.80 2.31
C PRO A 143 -5.46 -20.67 3.10
N ALA A 144 -4.18 -20.82 3.38
CA ALA A 144 -3.39 -19.82 4.11
C ALA A 144 -3.25 -18.46 3.37
N ARG A 145 -3.59 -18.40 2.08
CA ARG A 145 -3.51 -17.20 1.24
C ARG A 145 -4.88 -16.69 0.79
N GLN A 146 -5.96 -17.19 1.42
CA GLN A 146 -7.34 -16.83 1.04
C GLN A 146 -7.92 -15.68 1.88
N GLY A 147 -7.16 -15.07 2.78
CA GLY A 147 -7.64 -14.00 3.66
C GLY A 147 -8.24 -12.79 2.93
N GLY A 148 -7.70 -12.44 1.75
CA GLY A 148 -8.25 -11.36 0.92
C GLY A 148 -9.67 -11.64 0.42
N PHE A 149 -10.03 -12.92 0.12
CA PHE A 149 -11.40 -13.29 -0.25
C PHE A 149 -12.38 -13.14 0.90
N ASP A 150 -11.96 -13.52 2.12
CA ASP A 150 -12.80 -13.38 3.32
C ASP A 150 -12.99 -11.90 3.65
N LEU A 151 -11.96 -11.09 3.48
CA LEU A 151 -12.01 -9.64 3.65
C LEU A 151 -12.92 -8.98 2.59
N ALA A 152 -12.79 -9.35 1.31
CA ALA A 152 -13.65 -8.82 0.25
C ALA A 152 -15.12 -9.13 0.51
N ALA A 153 -15.44 -10.36 0.94
CA ALA A 153 -16.80 -10.74 1.32
C ALA A 153 -17.32 -9.89 2.50
N ARG A 154 -16.49 -9.65 3.51
CA ARG A 154 -16.84 -8.81 4.66
C ARG A 154 -17.02 -7.34 4.27
N LEU A 155 -16.17 -6.80 3.39
CA LEU A 155 -16.32 -5.45 2.85
C LEU A 155 -17.62 -5.28 2.06
N LEU A 156 -17.97 -6.28 1.24
CA LEU A 156 -19.22 -6.28 0.49
C LEU A 156 -20.45 -6.33 1.41
N ASP A 157 -20.39 -7.11 2.50
CA ASP A 157 -21.48 -7.22 3.46
C ASP A 157 -21.69 -5.93 4.24
N ILE A 158 -20.59 -5.33 4.77
CA ILE A 158 -20.67 -4.17 5.67
C ILE A 158 -20.70 -2.84 4.91
N CYS A 159 -19.87 -2.71 3.88
CA CYS A 159 -19.65 -1.46 3.14
C CYS A 159 -20.20 -1.49 1.72
N GLY A 160 -20.89 -2.54 1.30
CA GLY A 160 -21.31 -2.76 -0.10
C GLY A 160 -21.92 -1.54 -0.79
N PRO A 161 -22.89 -0.83 -0.16
CA PRO A 161 -23.48 0.38 -0.76
C PRO A 161 -22.48 1.52 -1.01
N MET A 162 -21.35 1.52 -0.33
CA MET A 162 -20.29 2.54 -0.41
C MET A 162 -19.19 2.15 -1.38
N LEU A 163 -19.06 0.86 -1.75
CA LEU A 163 -18.00 0.37 -2.62
C LEU A 163 -18.18 0.86 -4.06
N ARG A 164 -17.09 1.35 -4.64
CA ARG A 164 -17.02 1.82 -6.03
C ARG A 164 -15.79 1.20 -6.70
N PRO A 165 -15.97 0.23 -7.61
CA PRO A 165 -14.87 -0.24 -8.45
C PRO A 165 -14.30 0.92 -9.27
N ILE A 166 -12.99 1.08 -9.27
CA ILE A 166 -12.32 2.10 -10.07
C ILE A 166 -11.34 1.48 -11.05
N PRO A 167 -11.30 1.94 -12.31
CA PRO A 167 -10.29 1.58 -13.28
C PRO A 167 -8.98 2.31 -13.01
N THR A 168 -7.91 1.90 -13.68
CA THR A 168 -6.67 2.69 -13.80
C THR A 168 -6.86 3.93 -14.66
N GLY A 169 -5.96 4.91 -14.50
CA GLY A 169 -6.01 6.20 -15.18
C GLY A 169 -6.37 7.34 -14.24
N ARG A 170 -6.72 8.48 -14.81
CA ARG A 170 -7.02 9.70 -14.03
C ARG A 170 -8.31 9.54 -13.23
N ILE A 171 -8.24 9.70 -11.92
CA ILE A 171 -9.38 9.63 -11.00
C ILE A 171 -9.76 10.98 -10.39
N ALA A 172 -8.86 11.97 -10.46
CA ALA A 172 -9.09 13.38 -10.15
C ALA A 172 -8.11 14.24 -10.94
N GLU A 173 -8.17 15.58 -10.80
CA GLU A 173 -7.32 16.51 -11.59
C GLU A 173 -5.82 16.18 -11.44
N ASP A 174 -5.35 15.97 -10.21
CA ASP A 174 -3.94 15.71 -9.89
C ASP A 174 -3.75 14.32 -9.26
N VAL A 175 -4.62 13.35 -9.55
CA VAL A 175 -4.51 11.98 -9.03
C VAL A 175 -4.75 10.96 -10.14
N GLU A 176 -3.76 10.10 -10.36
CA GLU A 176 -3.78 9.03 -11.35
C GLU A 176 -3.57 7.67 -10.69
N ALA A 177 -4.45 6.70 -10.98
CA ALA A 177 -4.34 5.32 -10.56
C ALA A 177 -3.50 4.53 -11.57
N ILE A 178 -2.39 3.94 -11.12
CA ILE A 178 -1.43 3.21 -11.96
C ILE A 178 -1.47 1.73 -11.57
N ALA A 179 -1.71 0.84 -12.55
CA ALA A 179 -1.64 -0.59 -12.30
C ALA A 179 -0.23 -1.00 -11.89
N MET A 180 -0.12 -1.71 -10.76
CA MET A 180 1.12 -2.25 -10.22
C MET A 180 0.93 -3.71 -9.77
N PRO A 181 0.50 -4.61 -10.70
CA PRO A 181 0.09 -5.95 -10.35
C PRO A 181 1.25 -6.83 -9.92
N GLY A 182 0.92 -7.93 -9.21
CA GLY A 182 1.85 -8.97 -8.80
C GLY A 182 1.72 -9.29 -7.32
N HIS A 183 1.78 -8.29 -6.44
CA HIS A 183 1.44 -8.46 -5.03
C HIS A 183 0.00 -8.95 -4.90
N THR A 184 -0.94 -8.24 -5.50
CA THR A 184 -2.25 -8.75 -5.89
C THR A 184 -2.49 -8.49 -7.38
N PRO A 185 -3.45 -9.19 -8.03
CA PRO A 185 -3.73 -8.98 -9.46
C PRO A 185 -4.17 -7.57 -9.83
N GLY A 186 -4.85 -6.88 -8.93
CA GLY A 186 -5.34 -5.53 -9.14
C GLY A 186 -4.61 -4.47 -8.31
N HIS A 187 -3.46 -4.81 -7.71
CA HIS A 187 -2.68 -3.86 -6.94
C HIS A 187 -2.41 -2.58 -7.73
N THR A 188 -2.66 -1.44 -7.11
CA THR A 188 -2.68 -0.12 -7.75
C THR A 188 -1.90 0.89 -6.92
N GLY A 189 -1.01 1.62 -7.55
CA GLY A 189 -0.38 2.81 -6.99
C GLY A 189 -1.10 4.09 -7.39
N TYR A 190 -0.85 5.17 -6.67
CA TYR A 190 -1.46 6.48 -6.94
C TYR A 190 -0.39 7.54 -7.11
N LEU A 191 -0.33 8.11 -8.31
CA LEU A 191 0.54 9.24 -8.62
C LEU A 191 -0.21 10.54 -8.38
N ILE A 192 0.31 11.35 -7.47
CA ILE A 192 -0.33 12.58 -6.98
C ILE A 192 0.52 13.77 -7.40
N GLY A 193 -0.14 14.83 -7.82
CA GLY A 193 0.48 16.09 -8.25
C GLY A 193 0.59 16.21 -9.77
N ASN A 194 1.14 17.35 -10.20
CA ASN A 194 1.33 17.71 -11.59
C ASN A 194 2.71 18.32 -11.82
N GLY A 195 3.11 18.46 -13.09
CA GLY A 195 4.41 19.03 -13.45
C GLY A 195 5.58 18.20 -12.91
N ASP A 196 6.58 18.90 -12.37
CA ASP A 196 7.85 18.32 -11.93
C ASP A 196 7.79 17.75 -10.49
N GLU A 197 6.80 18.18 -9.69
CA GLU A 197 6.64 17.72 -8.32
C GLU A 197 5.48 16.72 -8.22
N ARG A 198 5.81 15.44 -8.27
CA ARG A 198 4.86 14.34 -8.12
C ARG A 198 5.28 13.40 -7.01
N MET A 199 4.28 12.77 -6.43
CA MET A 199 4.45 11.72 -5.43
C MET A 199 3.75 10.45 -5.88
N LEU A 200 4.47 9.34 -5.87
CA LEU A 200 3.91 8.02 -6.09
C LEU A 200 3.71 7.29 -4.76
N LEU A 201 2.47 7.04 -4.41
CA LEU A 201 2.08 6.14 -3.33
C LEU A 201 1.86 4.75 -3.94
N TRP A 202 2.86 3.88 -3.83
CA TRP A 202 2.91 2.63 -4.58
C TRP A 202 2.44 1.38 -3.82
N GLY A 203 1.70 1.57 -2.69
CA GLY A 203 1.20 0.44 -1.89
C GLY A 203 2.32 -0.52 -1.49
N ASP A 204 2.18 -1.78 -1.87
CA ASP A 204 3.05 -2.90 -1.50
C ASP A 204 4.02 -3.34 -2.60
N VAL A 205 4.47 -2.40 -3.42
CA VAL A 205 5.57 -2.65 -4.36
C VAL A 205 6.86 -3.01 -3.61
N LEU A 206 7.13 -2.34 -2.48
CA LEU A 206 8.19 -2.67 -1.54
C LEU A 206 7.63 -2.81 -0.12
N HIS A 207 8.09 -3.84 0.59
CA HIS A 207 7.75 -4.10 1.99
C HIS A 207 8.93 -3.79 2.93
N VAL A 208 10.15 -4.17 2.55
CA VAL A 208 11.37 -3.90 3.31
C VAL A 208 12.29 -3.04 2.46
N SER A 209 12.16 -1.72 2.67
CA SER A 209 12.81 -0.71 1.85
C SER A 209 14.33 -0.92 1.71
N ASP A 210 15.02 -1.15 2.82
CA ASP A 210 16.48 -1.26 2.85
C ASP A 210 17.04 -2.48 2.13
N LEU A 211 16.24 -3.54 2.03
CA LEU A 211 16.62 -4.75 1.27
C LEU A 211 16.22 -4.62 -0.20
N GLN A 212 14.92 -4.36 -0.45
CA GLN A 212 14.34 -4.46 -1.79
C GLN A 212 14.74 -3.32 -2.73
N VAL A 213 15.14 -2.15 -2.20
CA VAL A 213 15.68 -1.08 -3.03
C VAL A 213 17.07 -1.41 -3.54
N LYS A 214 17.90 -2.11 -2.74
CA LYS A 214 19.26 -2.55 -3.11
C LYS A 214 19.24 -3.81 -3.95
N ASP A 215 18.33 -4.72 -3.62
CA ASP A 215 18.14 -5.98 -4.33
C ASP A 215 16.65 -6.21 -4.60
N PRO A 216 16.14 -5.69 -5.72
CA PRO A 216 14.74 -5.86 -6.09
C PRO A 216 14.30 -7.33 -6.29
N GLY A 217 15.27 -8.26 -6.37
CA GLY A 217 15.03 -9.70 -6.44
C GLY A 217 14.47 -10.30 -5.14
N VAL A 218 14.62 -9.59 -4.02
CA VAL A 218 13.99 -9.94 -2.75
C VAL A 218 12.48 -9.67 -2.84
N GLY A 219 11.65 -10.66 -2.51
CA GLY A 219 10.20 -10.60 -2.46
C GLY A 219 9.66 -11.21 -1.17
N PHE A 220 8.36 -11.33 -1.09
CA PHE A 220 7.64 -11.93 0.02
C PHE A 220 6.75 -13.07 -0.45
N VAL A 221 6.50 -14.04 0.47
CA VAL A 221 5.51 -15.11 0.24
C VAL A 221 4.08 -14.57 0.10
N TYR A 222 3.85 -13.29 0.40
CA TYR A 222 2.54 -12.63 0.26
C TYR A 222 2.21 -12.27 -1.20
N ASP A 223 3.22 -12.13 -2.07
CA ASP A 223 2.99 -11.83 -3.49
C ASP A 223 2.22 -12.98 -4.16
N ILE A 224 1.05 -12.70 -4.75
CA ILE A 224 0.24 -13.70 -5.46
C ILE A 224 0.98 -14.19 -6.70
N ASP A 225 1.59 -13.29 -7.44
CA ASP A 225 2.52 -13.57 -8.54
C ASP A 225 3.86 -12.89 -8.26
N SER A 226 4.80 -13.63 -7.67
CA SER A 226 6.09 -13.10 -7.28
C SER A 226 6.97 -12.71 -8.47
N ALA A 227 6.78 -13.32 -9.64
CA ALA A 227 7.52 -12.95 -10.84
C ALA A 227 7.03 -11.62 -11.40
N LEU A 228 5.72 -11.42 -11.44
CA LEU A 228 5.12 -10.15 -11.84
C LEU A 228 5.40 -9.05 -10.81
N ALA A 229 5.30 -9.34 -9.51
CA ALA A 229 5.64 -8.39 -8.44
C ALA A 229 7.09 -7.88 -8.54
N TYR A 230 8.03 -8.76 -8.90
CA TYR A 230 9.41 -8.37 -9.18
C TYR A 230 9.51 -7.40 -10.37
N GLN A 231 8.81 -7.70 -11.47
CA GLN A 231 8.82 -6.84 -12.66
C GLN A 231 8.24 -5.45 -12.35
N THR A 232 7.06 -5.43 -11.73
CA THR A 232 6.40 -4.21 -11.27
C THR A 232 7.31 -3.38 -10.34
N ARG A 233 8.05 -4.05 -9.43
CA ARG A 233 8.99 -3.39 -8.53
C ARG A 233 10.12 -2.71 -9.29
N LEU A 234 10.73 -3.41 -10.26
CA LEU A 234 11.78 -2.83 -11.09
C LEU A 234 11.30 -1.62 -11.89
N GLU A 235 10.14 -1.74 -12.51
CA GLU A 235 9.53 -0.67 -13.30
C GLU A 235 9.22 0.55 -12.41
N ALA A 236 8.58 0.33 -11.25
CA ALA A 236 8.26 1.41 -10.33
C ALA A 236 9.51 2.15 -9.80
N LEU A 237 10.56 1.40 -9.45
CA LEU A 237 11.83 2.00 -9.02
C LEU A 237 12.50 2.79 -10.15
N ALA A 238 12.48 2.26 -11.37
CA ALA A 238 13.06 2.91 -12.55
C ALA A 238 12.31 4.20 -12.89
N GLU A 239 10.98 4.13 -13.00
CA GLU A 239 10.12 5.30 -13.29
C GLU A 239 10.29 6.38 -12.22
N ALA A 240 10.28 6.00 -10.94
CA ALA A 240 10.47 6.96 -9.85
C ALA A 240 11.84 7.63 -9.91
N ALA A 241 12.89 6.89 -10.25
CA ALA A 241 14.24 7.44 -10.39
C ALA A 241 14.37 8.36 -11.61
N ASP A 242 13.84 7.93 -12.76
CA ASP A 242 13.98 8.65 -14.03
C ASP A 242 13.17 9.96 -14.04
N HIS A 243 12.02 9.96 -13.36
CA HIS A 243 11.18 11.16 -13.22
C HIS A 243 11.44 11.96 -11.95
N GLY A 244 12.30 11.49 -11.05
CA GLY A 244 12.59 12.16 -9.78
C GLY A 244 11.38 12.26 -8.85
N TRP A 245 10.43 11.33 -8.96
CA TRP A 245 9.25 11.34 -8.09
C TRP A 245 9.61 11.08 -6.64
N LEU A 246 8.87 11.72 -5.74
CA LEU A 246 8.87 11.31 -4.36
C LEU A 246 8.04 10.03 -4.22
N VAL A 247 8.49 9.09 -3.39
CA VAL A 247 7.79 7.82 -3.19
C VAL A 247 7.52 7.55 -1.72
N SER A 248 6.41 6.87 -1.45
CA SER A 248 6.11 6.20 -0.19
C SER A 248 5.17 5.02 -0.47
N GLY A 249 4.85 4.23 0.54
CA GLY A 249 3.99 3.06 0.37
C GLY A 249 3.51 2.47 1.68
N GLY A 250 2.77 1.36 1.61
CA GLY A 250 2.17 0.69 2.75
C GLY A 250 3.13 0.42 3.89
N HIS A 251 4.39 0.13 3.56
CA HIS A 251 5.38 -0.35 4.53
C HIS A 251 6.66 0.50 4.61
N LEU A 252 6.69 1.67 3.98
CA LEU A 252 7.87 2.54 4.01
C LEU A 252 7.87 3.47 5.23
N GLY A 253 9.01 3.56 5.91
CA GLY A 253 9.20 4.39 7.11
C GLY A 253 9.29 5.90 6.85
N GLY A 254 8.88 6.40 5.67
CA GLY A 254 8.94 7.82 5.32
C GLY A 254 8.74 8.09 3.85
N PHE A 255 9.24 9.25 3.43
CA PHE A 255 9.23 9.70 2.04
C PHE A 255 10.64 9.65 1.48
N PHE A 256 10.78 9.15 0.25
CA PHE A 256 12.08 8.92 -0.37
C PHE A 256 12.10 9.40 -1.82
N ARG A 257 13.28 9.83 -2.27
CA ARG A 257 13.60 9.84 -3.71
C ARG A 257 14.35 8.55 -4.03
N VAL A 258 14.09 8.03 -5.21
CA VAL A 258 14.81 6.88 -5.75
C VAL A 258 15.94 7.38 -6.62
N GLU A 259 17.14 6.85 -6.42
CA GLU A 259 18.29 7.13 -7.29
C GLU A 259 18.86 5.82 -7.82
N ARG A 260 19.28 5.82 -9.08
CA ARG A 260 19.99 4.68 -9.67
C ARG A 260 21.38 4.53 -9.06
N GLN A 261 21.79 3.31 -8.76
CA GLN A 261 23.11 2.96 -8.23
C GLN A 261 23.65 1.72 -8.94
N GLY A 262 24.32 1.91 -10.09
CA GLY A 262 24.70 0.80 -10.97
C GLY A 262 23.45 0.07 -11.48
N ASP A 263 23.42 -1.25 -11.26
CA ASP A 263 22.28 -2.11 -11.63
C ASP A 263 21.18 -2.17 -10.53
N SER A 264 21.33 -1.41 -9.45
CA SER A 264 20.39 -1.34 -8.34
C SER A 264 19.90 0.09 -8.10
N PHE A 265 19.22 0.30 -6.97
CA PHE A 265 18.69 1.59 -6.58
C PHE A 265 19.06 1.91 -5.13
N ARG A 266 18.93 3.17 -4.75
CA ARG A 266 19.01 3.60 -3.37
C ARG A 266 17.90 4.60 -3.04
N PHE A 267 17.51 4.62 -1.80
CA PHE A 267 16.65 5.64 -1.26
C PHE A 267 17.46 6.82 -0.71
N VAL A 268 17.00 8.02 -1.01
CA VAL A 268 17.44 9.26 -0.39
C VAL A 268 16.25 9.77 0.44
N SER A 269 16.38 9.63 1.76
CA SER A 269 15.36 10.13 2.69
C SER A 269 15.09 11.60 2.46
N GLN A 270 13.84 11.94 2.46
CA GLN A 270 13.40 13.33 2.45
C GLN A 270 12.87 13.67 3.85
N PRO A 271 13.26 14.83 4.43
CA PRO A 271 12.73 15.22 5.73
C PRO A 271 11.20 15.22 5.70
N ASP A 272 10.59 14.76 6.79
CA ASP A 272 9.12 14.71 6.93
C ASP A 272 8.50 16.12 6.95
#